data_c79e545fe6660952fa1b230353d21455
#
_entry.id   c79e545fe6660952fa1b230353d21455
#
_cell.length_a   1.000
_cell.length_b   1.000
_cell.length_c   1.000
_cell.angle_alpha   90.00
_cell.angle_beta   90.00
_cell.angle_gamma   90.00
#
_symmetry.space_group_name_H-M   'P 1'
#
loop_
_entity.id
_entity.type
_entity.pdbx_description
1 polymer ?
#
loop_
_entity_poly.entity_id
_entity_poly.type
_entity_poly.pdbx_seq_one_letter_code
_entity_poly.pdbx_strand_id
1 'polypeptide(L)'
;MPELAFTSSAPLTFGVELELMLVNTRDFNLAPDADDLLRRATREAPGGELKPEITQSMVEINTSVHERYPELLAELEGTRDVLAGHARKMNVAIAGGGTHPFQKWSDRKIYPNERFLSVSEKYGFLAKQFTVFGQHVHIGCANADDAIYLTHALIRYVPHLIALAASSPFYQGVDTAFDSSRLSIVNAFPLSGTMPLVRSWREFNRYFDRMYDLGIVRSMKDFYWDVRPKPEYGTVEIRVCDTPLTVDRAAQIAAFAQALARWIWEARPIDASADLYLTHSYNRFQACRHGFAGTVIDAVRGDARPLADDLRETLDVIGPHAQMLNAEPAIEALRASIDAGNDATWLRRTFAEAGTLTDVVRHQAERWATS
;
A
#
# COMPACT_ATOMS: atom_id res chain seq x y z
N MET A 1 -9.01 -29.06 10.19
CA MET A 1 -9.61 -27.76 10.60
C MET A 1 -10.89 -27.51 9.81
N PRO A 2 -11.82 -26.65 10.27
CA PRO A 2 -12.84 -26.17 9.36
C PRO A 2 -12.14 -25.45 8.18
N GLU A 3 -12.63 -25.69 6.97
CA GLU A 3 -12.16 -25.04 5.76
C GLU A 3 -12.14 -23.53 5.95
N LEU A 4 -11.09 -22.83 5.47
CA LEU A 4 -11.01 -21.38 5.55
C LEU A 4 -12.16 -20.79 4.74
N ALA A 5 -13.20 -20.33 5.42
CA ALA A 5 -14.40 -19.79 4.78
C ALA A 5 -14.08 -18.48 4.06
N PHE A 6 -14.66 -18.29 2.88
CA PHE A 6 -14.58 -17.04 2.14
C PHE A 6 -15.91 -16.30 2.27
N THR A 7 -15.88 -15.10 2.86
CA THR A 7 -17.04 -14.22 2.93
C THR A 7 -17.21 -13.53 1.57
N SER A 8 -18.38 -13.67 0.94
CA SER A 8 -18.65 -12.98 -0.33
C SER A 8 -18.76 -11.47 -0.12
N SER A 9 -18.18 -10.68 -1.01
CA SER A 9 -18.31 -9.23 -1.06
C SER A 9 -18.86 -8.78 -2.41
N ALA A 10 -19.52 -7.62 -2.46
CA ALA A 10 -19.99 -7.09 -3.75
C ALA A 10 -18.79 -6.88 -4.69
N PRO A 11 -18.84 -7.41 -5.93
CA PRO A 11 -17.71 -7.33 -6.85
C PRO A 11 -17.34 -5.87 -7.17
N LEU A 12 -16.05 -5.61 -7.28
CA LEU A 12 -15.49 -4.28 -7.60
C LEU A 12 -15.77 -3.18 -6.57
N THR A 13 -16.41 -3.47 -5.44
CA THR A 13 -16.34 -2.54 -4.31
C THR A 13 -14.89 -2.44 -3.84
N PHE A 14 -14.51 -1.31 -3.29
CA PHE A 14 -13.13 -1.12 -2.84
C PHE A 14 -13.05 -0.28 -1.57
N GLY A 15 -11.93 -0.41 -0.88
CA GLY A 15 -11.58 0.36 0.31
C GLY A 15 -10.08 0.45 0.47
N VAL A 16 -9.64 1.35 1.32
CA VAL A 16 -8.23 1.66 1.56
C VAL A 16 -7.91 1.56 3.04
N GLU A 17 -6.79 0.91 3.37
CA GLU A 17 -6.08 1.08 4.63
C GLU A 17 -4.88 1.99 4.35
N LEU A 18 -4.73 3.10 5.10
CA LEU A 18 -3.69 4.10 4.88
C LEU A 18 -2.95 4.36 6.19
N GLU A 19 -1.70 3.94 6.26
CA GLU A 19 -0.82 4.13 7.41
C GLU A 19 -0.11 5.49 7.33
N LEU A 20 -0.16 6.28 8.39
CA LEU A 20 0.32 7.66 8.42
C LEU A 20 1.31 7.88 9.57
N MET A 21 2.30 8.74 9.33
CA MET A 21 3.25 9.18 10.33
C MET A 21 2.68 10.30 11.20
N LEU A 22 2.86 10.20 12.52
CA LEU A 22 2.76 11.34 13.41
C LEU A 22 4.15 11.91 13.68
N VAL A 23 4.32 13.20 13.44
CA VAL A 23 5.57 13.93 13.68
C VAL A 23 5.34 15.12 14.59
N ASN A 24 6.27 15.43 15.49
CA ASN A 24 6.18 16.64 16.28
C ASN A 24 6.56 17.87 15.44
N THR A 25 5.98 19.02 15.74
CA THR A 25 6.17 20.23 14.92
C THR A 25 7.45 21.01 15.26
N ARG A 26 8.27 20.54 16.19
CA ARG A 26 9.51 21.21 16.61
C ARG A 26 10.73 20.72 15.83
N ASP A 27 10.90 19.43 15.70
CA ASP A 27 12.04 18.81 15.02
C ASP A 27 11.65 17.82 13.94
N PHE A 28 10.32 17.63 13.72
CA PHE A 28 9.71 16.74 12.75
C PHE A 28 10.14 15.27 12.89
N ASN A 29 10.59 14.87 14.09
CA ASN A 29 10.78 13.47 14.40
C ASN A 29 9.45 12.81 14.74
N LEU A 30 9.37 11.46 14.69
CA LEU A 30 8.16 10.72 15.01
C LEU A 30 7.70 11.01 16.44
N ALA A 31 6.42 11.31 16.61
CA ALA A 31 5.77 11.63 17.87
C ALA A 31 4.91 10.45 18.37
N PRO A 32 5.09 9.95 19.62
CA PRO A 32 4.35 8.80 20.12
C PRO A 32 2.96 9.17 20.67
N ASP A 33 2.19 9.93 19.89
CA ASP A 33 0.93 10.57 20.30
C ASP A 33 -0.30 9.97 19.62
N ALA A 34 -0.18 8.79 18.98
CA ALA A 34 -1.28 8.15 18.24
C ALA A 34 -2.53 7.95 19.09
N ASP A 35 -2.38 7.50 20.34
CA ASP A 35 -3.49 7.22 21.24
C ASP A 35 -4.30 8.49 21.56
N ASP A 36 -3.60 9.59 21.83
CA ASP A 36 -4.23 10.89 22.11
C ASP A 36 -4.95 11.46 20.88
N LEU A 37 -4.36 11.33 19.69
CA LEU A 37 -4.98 11.76 18.45
C LEU A 37 -6.24 10.93 18.14
N LEU A 38 -6.16 9.61 18.24
CA LEU A 38 -7.28 8.70 17.97
C LEU A 38 -8.46 8.96 18.91
N ARG A 39 -8.22 9.16 20.22
CA ARG A 39 -9.29 9.49 21.16
C ARG A 39 -10.05 10.78 20.80
N ARG A 40 -9.39 11.73 20.18
CA ARG A 40 -9.99 13.01 19.75
C ARG A 40 -10.71 12.92 18.40
N ALA A 41 -10.08 12.26 17.42
CA ALA A 41 -10.49 12.29 16.03
C ALA A 41 -11.58 11.25 15.67
N THR A 42 -11.57 10.06 16.31
CA THR A 42 -12.41 8.91 15.89
C THR A 42 -13.90 9.21 15.83
N ARG A 43 -14.41 10.11 16.69
CA ARG A 43 -15.85 10.44 16.71
C ARG A 43 -16.27 11.43 15.63
N GLU A 44 -15.32 12.13 15.03
CA GLU A 44 -15.55 13.19 14.06
C GLU A 44 -15.20 12.75 12.63
N ALA A 45 -14.55 11.61 12.46
CA ALA A 45 -14.23 11.05 11.14
C ALA A 45 -15.53 10.76 10.35
N PRO A 46 -15.58 11.11 9.05
CA PRO A 46 -16.82 11.04 8.26
C PRO A 46 -17.27 9.62 7.93
N GLY A 47 -16.40 8.64 8.05
CA GLY A 47 -16.67 7.23 7.76
C GLY A 47 -15.53 6.34 8.20
N GLY A 48 -15.64 5.05 7.91
CA GLY A 48 -14.59 4.09 8.19
C GLY A 48 -14.20 3.97 9.66
N GLU A 49 -12.92 3.68 9.89
CA GLU A 49 -12.38 3.50 11.23
C GLU A 49 -10.95 4.02 11.33
N LEU A 50 -10.61 4.73 12.41
CA LEU A 50 -9.26 5.13 12.75
C LEU A 50 -8.68 4.16 13.76
N LYS A 51 -7.50 3.60 13.48
CA LYS A 51 -6.85 2.56 14.30
C LYS A 51 -5.42 2.92 14.70
N PRO A 52 -4.97 2.42 15.85
CA PRO A 52 -3.55 2.38 16.15
C PRO A 52 -2.86 1.29 15.32
N GLU A 53 -1.59 1.53 14.99
CA GLU A 53 -0.71 0.57 14.35
C GLU A 53 0.47 0.17 15.25
N ILE A 54 1.43 -0.62 14.70
CA ILE A 54 2.50 -1.28 15.46
C ILE A 54 3.34 -0.32 16.31
N THR A 55 3.42 0.96 15.93
CA THR A 55 4.14 1.96 16.75
C THR A 55 3.21 3.06 17.24
N GLN A 56 3.56 3.68 18.37
CA GLN A 56 2.80 4.80 18.95
C GLN A 56 2.83 6.07 18.09
N SER A 57 3.60 6.07 17.00
CA SER A 57 3.73 7.19 16.06
C SER A 57 3.05 6.92 14.72
N MET A 58 2.18 5.90 14.68
CA MET A 58 1.42 5.51 13.49
C MET A 58 -0.07 5.56 13.78
N VAL A 59 -0.82 6.09 12.82
CA VAL A 59 -2.28 5.96 12.78
C VAL A 59 -2.67 5.36 11.44
N GLU A 60 -3.68 4.52 11.43
CA GLU A 60 -4.24 3.89 10.24
C GLU A 60 -5.65 4.40 10.00
N ILE A 61 -5.91 4.84 8.77
CA ILE A 61 -7.25 5.11 8.25
C ILE A 61 -7.73 3.85 7.55
N ASN A 62 -8.82 3.26 7.99
CA ASN A 62 -9.56 2.23 7.26
C ASN A 62 -10.84 2.85 6.72
N THR A 63 -10.94 3.06 5.42
CA THR A 63 -12.13 3.67 4.82
C THR A 63 -13.34 2.75 4.89
N SER A 64 -14.50 3.32 4.72
CA SER A 64 -15.72 2.59 4.36
C SER A 64 -15.53 1.85 3.03
N VAL A 65 -16.47 0.97 2.71
CA VAL A 65 -16.52 0.29 1.41
C VAL A 65 -17.21 1.20 0.40
N HIS A 66 -16.56 1.46 -0.73
CA HIS A 66 -17.04 2.35 -1.78
C HIS A 66 -17.23 1.61 -3.11
N GLU A 67 -18.06 2.19 -3.98
CA GLU A 67 -18.25 1.73 -5.35
C GLU A 67 -17.58 2.66 -6.38
N ARG A 68 -17.38 3.94 -6.01
CA ARG A 68 -16.94 5.00 -6.92
C ARG A 68 -15.78 5.80 -6.35
N TYR A 69 -14.87 6.22 -7.23
CA TYR A 69 -13.71 7.05 -6.89
C TYR A 69 -14.05 8.35 -6.14
N PRO A 70 -15.04 9.18 -6.56
CA PRO A 70 -15.34 10.42 -5.87
C PRO A 70 -15.80 10.24 -4.40
N GLU A 71 -16.46 9.13 -4.11
CA GLU A 71 -16.92 8.80 -2.75
C GLU A 71 -15.74 8.48 -1.83
N LEU A 72 -14.80 7.68 -2.29
CA LEU A 72 -13.57 7.37 -1.57
C LEU A 72 -12.74 8.62 -1.33
N LEU A 73 -12.56 9.46 -2.36
CA LEU A 73 -11.80 10.71 -2.25
C LEU A 73 -12.41 11.63 -1.20
N ALA A 74 -13.72 11.85 -1.25
CA ALA A 74 -14.43 12.72 -0.29
C ALA A 74 -14.29 12.21 1.16
N GLU A 75 -14.35 10.89 1.41
CA GLU A 75 -14.12 10.34 2.74
C GLU A 75 -12.69 10.56 3.22
N LEU A 76 -11.69 10.33 2.36
CA LEU A 76 -10.28 10.53 2.68
C LEU A 76 -9.99 12.01 2.97
N GLU A 77 -10.51 12.93 2.17
CA GLU A 77 -10.38 14.39 2.39
C GLU A 77 -10.99 14.81 3.73
N GLY A 78 -12.23 14.39 4.02
CA GLY A 78 -12.88 14.68 5.28
C GLY A 78 -12.13 14.11 6.48
N THR A 79 -11.61 12.88 6.37
CA THR A 79 -10.82 12.23 7.42
C THR A 79 -9.49 12.96 7.63
N ARG A 80 -8.81 13.37 6.56
CA ARG A 80 -7.60 14.20 6.62
C ARG A 80 -7.88 15.51 7.39
N ASP A 81 -8.95 16.20 7.07
CA ASP A 81 -9.27 17.48 7.69
C ASP A 81 -9.52 17.35 9.20
N VAL A 82 -10.24 16.31 9.62
CA VAL A 82 -10.44 15.97 11.03
C VAL A 82 -9.12 15.69 11.73
N LEU A 83 -8.31 14.79 11.15
CA LEU A 83 -7.00 14.42 11.71
C LEU A 83 -6.05 15.62 11.81
N ALA A 84 -5.92 16.42 10.74
CA ALA A 84 -5.08 17.62 10.72
C ALA A 84 -5.54 18.67 11.71
N GLY A 85 -6.87 18.83 11.88
CA GLY A 85 -7.48 19.74 12.86
C GLY A 85 -7.13 19.39 14.31
N HIS A 86 -7.18 18.10 14.66
CA HIS A 86 -6.80 17.64 16.00
C HIS A 86 -5.30 17.63 16.21
N ALA A 87 -4.51 17.20 15.22
CA ALA A 87 -3.05 17.17 15.29
C ALA A 87 -2.46 18.56 15.59
N ARG A 88 -2.94 19.60 14.91
CA ARG A 88 -2.53 21.01 15.18
C ARG A 88 -2.73 21.42 16.63
N LYS A 89 -3.83 21.01 17.27
CA LYS A 89 -4.12 21.34 18.70
C LYS A 89 -3.18 20.61 19.65
N MET A 90 -2.49 19.57 19.18
CA MET A 90 -1.54 18.76 19.95
C MET A 90 -0.08 19.10 19.67
N ASN A 91 0.21 20.09 18.81
CA ASN A 91 1.56 20.41 18.30
C ASN A 91 2.21 19.22 17.61
N VAL A 92 1.42 18.38 16.94
CA VAL A 92 1.87 17.33 16.04
C VAL A 92 1.35 17.60 14.65
N ALA A 93 1.98 17.00 13.65
CA ALA A 93 1.55 17.01 12.27
C ALA A 93 1.46 15.57 11.75
N ILE A 94 0.74 15.40 10.65
CA ILE A 94 0.60 14.12 9.97
C ILE A 94 1.33 14.19 8.64
N ALA A 95 2.04 13.15 8.28
CA ALA A 95 2.73 13.05 7.02
C ALA A 95 2.48 11.70 6.34
N GLY A 96 2.33 11.73 5.02
CA GLY A 96 2.43 10.56 4.16
C GLY A 96 3.89 10.20 3.88
N GLY A 97 4.11 9.13 3.12
CA GLY A 97 5.42 8.60 2.75
C GLY A 97 5.63 7.19 3.30
N GLY A 98 6.35 6.34 2.55
CA GLY A 98 6.57 4.93 2.93
C GLY A 98 7.56 4.72 4.07
N THR A 99 8.43 5.69 4.35
CA THR A 99 9.40 5.67 5.45
C THR A 99 9.56 7.07 6.04
N HIS A 100 9.87 7.15 7.34
CA HIS A 100 10.33 8.40 7.91
C HIS A 100 11.80 8.63 7.51
N PRO A 101 12.16 9.79 6.91
CA PRO A 101 13.47 9.99 6.29
C PRO A 101 14.67 9.79 7.23
N PHE A 102 14.60 10.17 8.49
CA PHE A 102 15.75 10.15 9.40
C PHE A 102 15.53 9.43 10.74
N GLN A 103 14.30 8.99 11.06
CA GLN A 103 14.04 8.21 12.26
C GLN A 103 14.90 6.95 12.31
N LYS A 104 15.57 6.73 13.43
CA LYS A 104 16.30 5.49 13.66
C LYS A 104 15.39 4.42 14.23
N TRP A 105 15.56 3.19 13.76
CA TRP A 105 14.75 2.06 14.24
C TRP A 105 14.87 1.82 15.76
N SER A 106 15.99 2.24 16.40
CA SER A 106 16.20 2.14 17.84
C SER A 106 15.27 3.01 18.68
N ASP A 107 14.74 4.09 18.09
CA ASP A 107 14.02 5.15 18.82
C ASP A 107 12.50 4.92 18.84
N ARG A 108 12.02 3.88 18.14
CA ARG A 108 10.60 3.55 18.06
C ARG A 108 10.02 3.10 19.40
N LYS A 109 8.75 3.40 19.61
CA LYS A 109 7.95 2.88 20.70
C LYS A 109 6.84 2.01 20.16
N ILE A 110 6.81 0.73 20.54
CA ILE A 110 5.74 -0.19 20.17
C ILE A 110 4.45 0.25 20.85
N TYR A 111 3.34 0.19 20.13
CA TYR A 111 2.01 0.41 20.69
C TYR A 111 1.69 -0.73 21.67
N PRO A 112 1.20 -0.45 22.90
CA PRO A 112 1.01 -1.44 23.95
C PRO A 112 -0.22 -2.32 23.72
N ASN A 113 -0.21 -3.07 22.64
CA ASN A 113 -1.22 -4.05 22.26
C ASN A 113 -0.56 -5.44 22.23
N GLU A 114 -1.25 -6.45 22.78
CA GLU A 114 -0.73 -7.82 22.91
C GLU A 114 -0.24 -8.38 21.55
N ARG A 115 -1.00 -8.14 20.46
CA ARG A 115 -0.63 -8.59 19.11
C ARG A 115 0.69 -7.94 18.65
N PHE A 116 0.85 -6.62 18.82
CA PHE A 116 2.05 -5.91 18.37
C PHE A 116 3.29 -6.29 19.18
N LEU A 117 3.10 -6.51 20.48
CA LEU A 117 4.18 -7.00 21.35
C LEU A 117 4.60 -8.41 20.92
N SER A 118 3.64 -9.31 20.66
CA SER A 118 3.92 -10.67 20.16
C SER A 118 4.62 -10.67 18.80
N VAL A 119 4.21 -9.80 17.86
CA VAL A 119 4.89 -9.63 16.57
C VAL A 119 6.33 -9.14 16.79
N SER A 120 6.52 -8.17 17.69
CA SER A 120 7.85 -7.65 18.02
C SER A 120 8.76 -8.72 18.62
N GLU A 121 8.24 -9.58 19.48
CA GLU A 121 8.98 -10.70 20.06
C GLU A 121 9.30 -11.77 19.01
N LYS A 122 8.29 -12.20 18.24
CA LYS A 122 8.41 -13.26 17.22
C LYS A 122 9.47 -12.95 16.17
N TYR A 123 9.50 -11.71 15.68
CA TYR A 123 10.37 -11.33 14.55
C TYR A 123 11.65 -10.59 14.97
N GLY A 124 11.83 -10.24 16.25
CA GLY A 124 13.05 -9.69 16.79
C GLY A 124 13.57 -8.48 16.00
N PHE A 125 14.75 -8.61 15.41
CA PHE A 125 15.40 -7.51 14.65
C PHE A 125 14.55 -7.05 13.45
N LEU A 126 13.88 -7.96 12.73
CA LEU A 126 13.03 -7.57 11.60
C LEU A 126 11.88 -6.67 12.05
N ALA A 127 11.21 -7.05 13.14
CA ALA A 127 10.15 -6.22 13.70
C ALA A 127 10.67 -4.85 14.17
N LYS A 128 11.95 -4.72 14.57
CA LYS A 128 12.55 -3.42 14.92
C LYS A 128 12.61 -2.45 13.74
N GLN A 129 12.70 -2.93 12.53
CA GLN A 129 12.72 -2.11 11.31
C GLN A 129 11.31 -1.79 10.77
N PHE A 130 10.26 -2.34 11.37
CA PHE A 130 8.87 -2.24 10.89
C PHE A 130 8.20 -0.92 11.28
N THR A 131 8.95 0.20 11.20
CA THR A 131 8.40 1.56 11.23
C THR A 131 8.37 2.07 9.79
N VAL A 132 7.48 1.46 9.02
CA VAL A 132 7.25 1.74 7.60
C VAL A 132 5.75 1.88 7.38
N PHE A 133 5.38 2.64 6.36
CA PHE A 133 4.00 3.09 6.16
C PHE A 133 3.53 2.72 4.77
N GLY A 134 2.40 2.04 4.69
CA GLY A 134 1.84 1.53 3.44
C GLY A 134 0.41 1.95 3.20
N GLN A 135 0.01 1.85 1.95
CA GLN A 135 -1.37 1.84 1.54
C GLN A 135 -1.73 0.42 1.12
N HIS A 136 -2.81 -0.12 1.69
CA HIS A 136 -3.44 -1.33 1.20
C HIS A 136 -4.73 -0.98 0.46
N VAL A 137 -4.96 -1.66 -0.67
CA VAL A 137 -6.20 -1.50 -1.43
C VAL A 137 -6.93 -2.84 -1.47
N HIS A 138 -8.18 -2.84 -1.03
CA HIS A 138 -9.05 -4.01 -1.05
C HIS A 138 -10.01 -3.93 -2.24
N ILE A 139 -10.12 -5.02 -3.00
CA ILE A 139 -11.08 -5.15 -4.10
C ILE A 139 -12.04 -6.30 -3.78
N GLY A 140 -13.34 -6.00 -3.69
CA GLY A 140 -14.39 -6.94 -3.37
C GLY A 140 -14.55 -8.03 -4.44
N CYS A 141 -14.72 -9.28 -4.01
CA CYS A 141 -14.89 -10.47 -4.85
C CYS A 141 -16.17 -11.23 -4.48
N ALA A 142 -16.95 -11.63 -5.48
CA ALA A 142 -18.19 -12.39 -5.26
C ALA A 142 -17.94 -13.82 -4.78
N ASN A 143 -16.83 -14.41 -5.17
CA ASN A 143 -16.45 -15.77 -4.78
C ASN A 143 -14.94 -15.94 -4.66
N ALA A 144 -14.55 -17.02 -4.03
CA ALA A 144 -13.17 -17.30 -3.68
C ALA A 144 -12.28 -17.63 -4.90
N ASP A 145 -12.81 -18.31 -5.91
CA ASP A 145 -12.02 -18.66 -7.11
C ASP A 145 -11.72 -17.43 -7.97
N ASP A 146 -12.63 -16.45 -8.04
CA ASP A 146 -12.37 -15.14 -8.65
C ASP A 146 -11.30 -14.36 -7.85
N ALA A 147 -11.30 -14.45 -6.53
CA ALA A 147 -10.24 -13.85 -5.71
C ALA A 147 -8.87 -14.49 -5.96
N ILE A 148 -8.80 -15.82 -6.12
CA ILE A 148 -7.56 -16.53 -6.49
C ILE A 148 -7.08 -16.06 -7.86
N TYR A 149 -7.96 -16.02 -8.86
CA TYR A 149 -7.63 -15.56 -10.21
C TYR A 149 -7.09 -14.10 -10.17
N LEU A 150 -7.83 -13.19 -9.54
CA LEU A 150 -7.43 -11.78 -9.44
C LEU A 150 -6.09 -11.62 -8.72
N THR A 151 -5.84 -12.39 -7.64
CA THR A 151 -4.57 -12.37 -6.94
C THR A 151 -3.40 -12.70 -7.87
N HIS A 152 -3.53 -13.75 -8.70
CA HIS A 152 -2.50 -14.12 -9.66
C HIS A 152 -2.34 -13.08 -10.77
N ALA A 153 -3.44 -12.59 -11.34
CA ALA A 153 -3.39 -11.63 -12.44
C ALA A 153 -2.75 -10.29 -12.01
N LEU A 154 -3.00 -9.84 -10.79
CA LEU A 154 -2.41 -8.61 -10.25
C LEU A 154 -0.90 -8.68 -10.06
N ILE A 155 -0.29 -9.88 -9.97
CA ILE A 155 1.17 -10.04 -9.88
C ILE A 155 1.88 -9.37 -11.06
N ARG A 156 1.30 -9.42 -12.26
CA ARG A 156 1.81 -8.74 -13.46
C ARG A 156 1.92 -7.22 -13.27
N TYR A 157 1.03 -6.63 -12.48
CA TYR A 157 0.87 -5.19 -12.31
C TYR A 157 1.47 -4.65 -10.99
N VAL A 158 2.07 -5.50 -10.19
CA VAL A 158 2.81 -5.09 -8.98
C VAL A 158 3.84 -3.99 -9.27
N PRO A 159 4.66 -4.06 -10.35
CA PRO A 159 5.61 -2.99 -10.66
C PRO A 159 4.95 -1.63 -10.93
N HIS A 160 3.77 -1.60 -11.57
CA HIS A 160 3.01 -0.37 -11.80
C HIS A 160 2.57 0.28 -10.48
N LEU A 161 1.97 -0.52 -9.60
CA LEU A 161 1.50 -0.08 -8.29
C LEU A 161 2.64 0.47 -7.43
N ILE A 162 3.79 -0.21 -7.44
CA ILE A 162 5.00 0.26 -6.73
C ILE A 162 5.47 1.60 -7.29
N ALA A 163 5.62 1.74 -8.62
CA ALA A 163 6.13 2.96 -9.23
C ALA A 163 5.18 4.16 -9.02
N LEU A 164 3.86 3.93 -9.06
CA LEU A 164 2.83 4.94 -8.82
C LEU A 164 2.82 5.44 -7.37
N ALA A 165 3.09 4.53 -6.40
CA ALA A 165 3.03 4.82 -4.97
C ALA A 165 4.38 5.16 -4.35
N ALA A 166 5.49 5.01 -5.06
CA ALA A 166 6.84 5.13 -4.52
C ALA A 166 7.07 6.49 -3.83
N SER A 167 7.32 6.45 -2.51
CA SER A 167 7.45 7.62 -1.65
C SER A 167 8.41 7.39 -0.47
N SER A 168 9.39 6.48 -0.62
CA SER A 168 10.33 6.16 0.46
C SER A 168 11.80 6.17 0.01
N PRO A 169 12.31 7.29 -0.58
CA PRO A 169 13.69 7.35 -1.05
C PRO A 169 14.71 7.47 0.07
N PHE A 170 14.31 7.99 1.23
CA PHE A 170 15.18 8.20 2.39
C PHE A 170 14.84 7.22 3.51
N TYR A 171 15.87 6.67 4.15
CA TYR A 171 15.71 5.80 5.32
C TYR A 171 16.90 5.97 6.26
N GLN A 172 16.63 6.17 7.56
CA GLN A 172 17.64 6.34 8.62
C GLN A 172 18.72 7.42 8.32
N GLY A 173 18.34 8.50 7.68
CA GLY A 173 19.19 9.64 7.41
C GLY A 173 19.97 9.58 6.10
N VAL A 174 19.74 8.58 5.25
CA VAL A 174 20.45 8.42 3.98
C VAL A 174 19.49 8.29 2.78
N ASP A 175 19.92 8.76 1.62
CA ASP A 175 19.25 8.39 0.36
C ASP A 175 19.61 6.93 0.04
N THR A 176 18.59 6.10 -0.02
CA THR A 176 18.73 4.66 -0.27
C THR A 176 19.03 4.35 -1.74
N ALA A 177 18.92 5.34 -2.60
CA ALA A 177 18.92 5.20 -4.05
C ALA A 177 17.75 4.35 -4.59
N PHE A 178 16.74 4.05 -3.78
CA PHE A 178 15.48 3.42 -4.18
C PHE A 178 14.35 4.45 -4.17
N ASP A 179 13.38 4.32 -5.05
CA ASP A 179 12.16 5.13 -5.00
C ASP A 179 11.20 4.60 -3.93
N SER A 180 11.13 3.25 -3.78
CA SER A 180 10.43 2.57 -2.69
C SER A 180 11.38 1.68 -1.89
N SER A 181 11.98 2.20 -0.83
CA SER A 181 12.84 1.43 0.09
C SER A 181 12.03 0.63 1.13
N ARG A 182 10.78 1.04 1.41
CA ARG A 182 9.86 0.36 2.33
C ARG A 182 9.76 -1.13 2.05
N LEU A 183 9.61 -1.50 0.79
CA LEU A 183 9.42 -2.88 0.39
C LEU A 183 10.66 -3.77 0.61
N SER A 184 11.85 -3.20 0.73
CA SER A 184 13.06 -3.95 1.11
C SER A 184 12.95 -4.46 2.55
N ILE A 185 12.31 -3.69 3.44
CA ILE A 185 12.08 -4.06 4.84
C ILE A 185 11.00 -5.13 4.94
N VAL A 186 9.88 -4.94 4.24
CA VAL A 186 8.77 -5.92 4.22
C VAL A 186 9.24 -7.25 3.63
N ASN A 187 10.08 -7.22 2.60
CA ASN A 187 10.58 -8.42 1.92
C ASN A 187 11.53 -9.28 2.78
N ALA A 188 12.07 -8.74 3.86
CA ALA A 188 12.90 -9.50 4.80
C ALA A 188 12.08 -10.46 5.69
N PHE A 189 10.76 -10.25 5.80
CA PHE A 189 9.91 -11.12 6.61
C PHE A 189 9.73 -12.48 5.95
N PRO A 190 9.68 -13.57 6.75
CA PRO A 190 9.27 -14.88 6.26
C PRO A 190 7.89 -14.80 5.61
N LEU A 191 7.66 -15.55 4.57
CA LEU A 191 6.40 -15.57 3.81
C LEU A 191 6.03 -14.22 3.16
N SER A 192 7.03 -13.38 2.87
CA SER A 192 6.88 -12.23 1.97
C SER A 192 6.89 -12.65 0.49
N GLY A 193 6.64 -11.71 -0.40
CA GLY A 193 6.64 -11.95 -1.84
C GLY A 193 5.27 -12.34 -2.38
N THR A 194 5.13 -13.51 -2.98
CA THR A 194 3.90 -13.93 -3.66
C THR A 194 3.24 -15.13 -3.03
N MET A 195 1.91 -15.23 -3.20
CA MET A 195 1.16 -16.45 -2.97
C MET A 195 1.69 -17.57 -3.88
N PRO A 196 1.76 -18.84 -3.42
CA PRO A 196 2.12 -19.95 -4.30
C PRO A 196 1.12 -20.11 -5.45
N LEU A 197 1.56 -20.66 -6.57
CA LEU A 197 0.70 -20.93 -7.71
C LEU A 197 -0.33 -22.02 -7.34
N VAL A 198 -1.55 -21.59 -7.03
CA VAL A 198 -2.72 -22.42 -6.80
C VAL A 198 -3.83 -22.00 -7.74
N ARG A 199 -4.64 -22.93 -8.25
CA ARG A 199 -5.60 -22.65 -9.32
C ARG A 199 -7.05 -22.55 -8.84
N SER A 200 -7.30 -22.82 -7.56
CA SER A 200 -8.64 -22.77 -6.97
C SER A 200 -8.56 -22.52 -5.47
N TRP A 201 -9.68 -22.07 -4.90
CA TRP A 201 -9.81 -21.91 -3.45
C TRP A 201 -9.58 -23.22 -2.70
N ARG A 202 -10.01 -24.33 -3.27
CA ARG A 202 -9.77 -25.67 -2.69
C ARG A 202 -8.27 -26.00 -2.61
N GLU A 203 -7.47 -25.63 -3.63
CA GLU A 203 -6.02 -25.80 -3.59
C GLU A 203 -5.37 -24.88 -2.57
N PHE A 204 -5.86 -23.64 -2.49
CA PHE A 204 -5.42 -22.68 -1.50
C PHE A 204 -5.67 -23.18 -0.07
N ASN A 205 -6.87 -23.69 0.23
CA ASN A 205 -7.18 -24.27 1.54
C ASN A 205 -6.24 -25.42 1.88
N ARG A 206 -5.95 -26.33 0.97
CA ARG A 206 -4.98 -27.42 1.20
C ARG A 206 -3.57 -26.90 1.53
N TYR A 207 -3.15 -25.83 0.84
CA TYR A 207 -1.88 -25.17 1.15
C TYR A 207 -1.92 -24.53 2.54
N PHE A 208 -2.96 -23.76 2.85
CA PHE A 208 -3.13 -23.10 4.14
C PHE A 208 -3.16 -24.12 5.30
N ASP A 209 -3.96 -25.18 5.18
CA ASP A 209 -4.04 -26.24 6.19
C ASP A 209 -2.68 -26.89 6.45
N ARG A 210 -1.91 -27.15 5.37
CA ARG A 210 -0.56 -27.70 5.50
C ARG A 210 0.37 -26.75 6.25
N MET A 211 0.34 -25.47 5.95
CA MET A 211 1.17 -24.46 6.62
C MET A 211 0.77 -24.31 8.10
N TYR A 212 -0.52 -24.42 8.39
CA TYR A 212 -1.05 -24.37 9.74
C TYR A 212 -0.65 -25.61 10.55
N ASP A 213 -0.80 -26.81 10.01
CA ASP A 213 -0.44 -28.08 10.65
C ASP A 213 1.05 -28.17 10.98
N LEU A 214 1.90 -27.58 10.12
CA LEU A 214 3.34 -27.45 10.35
C LEU A 214 3.69 -26.35 11.37
N GLY A 215 2.71 -25.60 11.87
CA GLY A 215 2.92 -24.53 12.83
C GLY A 215 3.59 -23.28 12.26
N ILE A 216 3.67 -23.16 10.92
CA ILE A 216 4.31 -22.02 10.23
C ILE A 216 3.41 -20.79 10.28
N VAL A 217 2.10 -20.97 10.09
CA VAL A 217 1.10 -19.89 10.14
C VAL A 217 0.01 -20.20 11.16
N ARG A 218 -0.66 -19.16 11.64
CA ARG A 218 -1.86 -19.26 12.50
C ARG A 218 -3.08 -18.62 11.83
N SER A 219 -2.87 -17.68 10.93
CA SER A 219 -3.94 -16.96 10.22
C SER A 219 -3.41 -16.38 8.91
N MET A 220 -4.31 -15.82 8.09
CA MET A 220 -3.94 -15.08 6.88
C MET A 220 -3.04 -13.89 7.16
N LYS A 221 -3.03 -13.36 8.38
CA LYS A 221 -2.18 -12.23 8.79
C LYS A 221 -0.69 -12.57 8.85
N ASP A 222 -0.32 -13.85 8.87
CA ASP A 222 1.08 -14.29 8.88
C ASP A 222 1.73 -14.26 7.48
N PHE A 223 0.95 -14.10 6.40
CA PHE A 223 1.46 -13.96 5.05
C PHE A 223 1.69 -12.49 4.70
N TYR A 224 2.93 -12.12 4.40
CA TYR A 224 3.35 -10.77 3.98
C TYR A 224 3.43 -10.66 2.45
N TRP A 225 2.53 -11.35 1.73
CA TRP A 225 2.48 -11.32 0.27
C TRP A 225 2.14 -9.94 -0.27
N ASP A 226 2.67 -9.64 -1.44
CA ASP A 226 2.45 -8.38 -2.17
C ASP A 226 0.98 -8.18 -2.56
N VAL A 227 0.33 -9.27 -2.94
CA VAL A 227 -1.12 -9.37 -3.18
C VAL A 227 -1.62 -10.65 -2.53
N ARG A 228 -2.69 -10.58 -1.76
CA ARG A 228 -3.25 -11.76 -1.09
C ARG A 228 -4.76 -11.76 -1.05
N PRO A 229 -5.40 -12.94 -1.08
CA PRO A 229 -6.82 -13.04 -0.75
C PRO A 229 -7.04 -12.71 0.73
N LYS A 230 -8.13 -11.99 1.01
CA LYS A 230 -8.56 -11.63 2.37
C LYS A 230 -9.94 -12.24 2.62
N PRO A 231 -10.00 -13.53 2.99
CA PRO A 231 -11.26 -14.28 3.02
C PRO A 231 -12.25 -13.73 4.03
N GLU A 232 -11.79 -13.13 5.13
CA GLU A 232 -12.67 -12.55 6.15
C GLU A 232 -13.53 -11.40 5.62
N TYR A 233 -13.00 -10.66 4.61
CA TYR A 233 -13.67 -9.51 3.99
C TYR A 233 -14.18 -9.82 2.59
N GLY A 234 -13.86 -11.00 2.04
CA GLY A 234 -14.21 -11.34 0.66
C GLY A 234 -13.52 -10.46 -0.38
N THR A 235 -12.28 -10.09 -0.14
CA THR A 235 -11.52 -9.18 -1.00
C THR A 235 -10.19 -9.78 -1.43
N VAL A 236 -9.59 -9.17 -2.47
CA VAL A 236 -8.16 -9.24 -2.74
C VAL A 236 -7.51 -7.96 -2.21
N GLU A 237 -6.47 -8.11 -1.42
CA GLU A 237 -5.72 -7.05 -0.75
C GLU A 237 -4.38 -6.83 -1.48
N ILE A 238 -4.18 -5.65 -2.04
CA ILE A 238 -2.93 -5.18 -2.64
C ILE A 238 -2.14 -4.45 -1.54
N ARG A 239 -0.86 -4.81 -1.31
CA ARG A 239 -0.07 -4.37 -0.15
C ARG A 239 1.25 -3.70 -0.51
N VAL A 240 1.55 -3.58 -1.80
CA VAL A 240 2.86 -3.11 -2.28
C VAL A 240 3.03 -1.60 -2.31
N CYS A 241 1.96 -0.85 -2.14
CA CYS A 241 2.01 0.60 -2.21
C CYS A 241 2.63 1.20 -0.95
N ASP A 242 3.62 2.09 -1.11
CA ASP A 242 3.98 3.03 -0.06
C ASP A 242 2.80 3.95 0.24
N THR A 243 2.69 4.50 1.43
CA THR A 243 1.72 5.57 1.70
C THR A 243 2.07 6.79 0.84
N PRO A 244 1.17 7.25 -0.04
CA PRO A 244 1.41 8.47 -0.82
C PRO A 244 1.49 9.72 0.06
N LEU A 245 2.07 10.80 -0.49
CA LEU A 245 2.18 12.07 0.23
C LEU A 245 0.87 12.83 0.35
N THR A 246 -0.18 12.42 -0.38
CA THR A 246 -1.49 13.08 -0.40
C THR A 246 -2.62 12.07 -0.42
N VAL A 247 -3.78 12.45 0.13
CA VAL A 247 -4.99 11.60 0.08
C VAL A 247 -5.53 11.45 -1.33
N ASP A 248 -5.38 12.47 -2.17
CA ASP A 248 -5.73 12.41 -3.60
C ASP A 248 -4.97 11.29 -4.31
N ARG A 249 -3.64 11.22 -4.11
CA ARG A 249 -2.82 10.17 -4.70
C ARG A 249 -3.21 8.78 -4.18
N ALA A 250 -3.56 8.68 -2.90
CA ALA A 250 -4.04 7.43 -2.32
C ALA A 250 -5.35 6.97 -2.98
N ALA A 251 -6.31 7.88 -3.16
CA ALA A 251 -7.56 7.61 -3.87
C ALA A 251 -7.33 7.26 -5.35
N GLN A 252 -6.42 7.96 -6.04
CA GLN A 252 -6.08 7.71 -7.45
C GLN A 252 -5.49 6.29 -7.65
N ILE A 253 -4.60 5.85 -6.76
CA ILE A 253 -4.01 4.50 -6.82
C ILE A 253 -5.08 3.44 -6.56
N ALA A 254 -5.99 3.68 -5.63
CA ALA A 254 -7.11 2.78 -5.37
C ALA A 254 -8.06 2.69 -6.57
N ALA A 255 -8.35 3.80 -7.23
CA ALA A 255 -9.15 3.86 -8.45
C ALA A 255 -8.47 3.13 -9.63
N PHE A 256 -7.14 3.25 -9.77
CA PHE A 256 -6.37 2.47 -10.73
C PHE A 256 -6.53 0.97 -10.46
N ALA A 257 -6.38 0.54 -9.22
CA ALA A 257 -6.52 -0.87 -8.84
C ALA A 257 -7.94 -1.40 -9.13
N GLN A 258 -8.99 -0.59 -8.87
CA GLN A 258 -10.38 -0.95 -9.16
C GLN A 258 -10.63 -1.09 -10.67
N ALA A 259 -10.19 -0.11 -11.48
CA ALA A 259 -10.34 -0.15 -12.93
C ALA A 259 -9.56 -1.32 -13.56
N LEU A 260 -8.35 -1.57 -13.05
CA LEU A 260 -7.52 -2.69 -13.44
C LEU A 260 -8.19 -4.03 -13.13
N ALA A 261 -8.75 -4.20 -11.92
CA ALA A 261 -9.47 -5.41 -11.53
C ALA A 261 -10.71 -5.64 -12.41
N ARG A 262 -11.46 -4.58 -12.75
CA ARG A 262 -12.59 -4.66 -13.65
C ARG A 262 -12.18 -5.18 -15.03
N TRP A 263 -11.14 -4.59 -15.61
CA TRP A 263 -10.61 -5.06 -16.91
C TRP A 263 -10.11 -6.51 -16.82
N ILE A 264 -9.39 -6.88 -15.78
CA ILE A 264 -8.87 -8.24 -15.58
C ILE A 264 -10.03 -9.24 -15.54
N TRP A 265 -11.14 -8.94 -14.86
CA TRP A 265 -12.29 -9.86 -14.81
C TRP A 265 -13.05 -9.94 -16.11
N GLU A 266 -13.20 -8.84 -16.82
CA GLU A 266 -13.94 -8.83 -18.11
C GLU A 266 -13.14 -9.48 -19.25
N ALA A 267 -11.84 -9.14 -19.35
CA ALA A 267 -11.00 -9.58 -20.47
C ALA A 267 -10.25 -10.89 -20.22
N ARG A 268 -10.06 -11.29 -18.94
CA ARG A 268 -9.24 -12.44 -18.55
C ARG A 268 -7.86 -12.49 -19.25
N PRO A 269 -7.07 -11.38 -19.27
CA PRO A 269 -5.88 -11.24 -20.12
C PRO A 269 -4.69 -12.06 -19.64
N ILE A 270 -4.69 -12.51 -18.39
CA ILE A 270 -3.57 -13.19 -17.75
C ILE A 270 -3.96 -14.64 -17.46
N ASP A 271 -3.15 -15.57 -17.98
CA ASP A 271 -3.19 -16.96 -17.53
C ASP A 271 -2.17 -17.15 -16.41
N ALA A 272 -2.63 -17.67 -15.26
CA ALA A 272 -1.76 -17.92 -14.12
C ALA A 272 -0.77 -19.05 -14.42
N SER A 273 0.47 -18.71 -14.69
CA SER A 273 1.55 -19.62 -15.03
C SER A 273 2.80 -19.43 -14.16
N ALA A 274 3.69 -20.39 -14.19
CA ALA A 274 4.97 -20.30 -13.49
C ALA A 274 5.84 -19.14 -13.99
N ASP A 275 5.71 -18.76 -15.28
CA ASP A 275 6.51 -17.70 -15.90
C ASP A 275 6.19 -16.33 -15.30
N LEU A 276 4.93 -16.10 -14.90
CA LEU A 276 4.52 -14.89 -14.20
C LEU A 276 5.30 -14.69 -12.88
N TYR A 277 5.53 -15.77 -12.17
CA TYR A 277 6.28 -15.78 -10.91
C TYR A 277 7.79 -15.73 -11.12
N LEU A 278 8.28 -16.26 -12.23
CA LEU A 278 9.70 -16.24 -12.57
C LEU A 278 10.26 -14.83 -12.67
N THR A 279 9.49 -13.89 -13.23
CA THR A 279 9.93 -12.51 -13.45
C THR A 279 9.59 -11.58 -12.30
N HIS A 280 8.72 -11.98 -11.37
CA HIS A 280 8.17 -11.13 -10.31
C HIS A 280 9.24 -10.42 -9.47
N SER A 281 10.19 -11.16 -8.90
CA SER A 281 11.21 -10.58 -8.01
C SER A 281 12.10 -9.56 -8.73
N TYR A 282 12.45 -9.81 -10.00
CA TYR A 282 13.20 -8.86 -10.81
C TYR A 282 12.38 -7.60 -11.12
N ASN A 283 11.17 -7.74 -11.59
CA ASN A 283 10.29 -6.63 -11.93
C ASN A 283 9.97 -5.77 -10.70
N ARG A 284 9.72 -6.42 -9.56
CA ARG A 284 9.54 -5.76 -8.27
C ARG A 284 10.77 -4.94 -7.88
N PHE A 285 11.97 -5.51 -7.98
CA PHE A 285 13.23 -4.81 -7.73
C PHE A 285 13.39 -3.60 -8.64
N GLN A 286 13.14 -3.74 -9.94
CA GLN A 286 13.23 -2.65 -10.92
C GLN A 286 12.31 -1.46 -10.54
N ALA A 287 11.06 -1.74 -10.19
CA ALA A 287 10.10 -0.74 -9.77
C ALA A 287 10.51 -0.07 -8.43
N CYS A 288 10.93 -0.86 -7.44
CA CYS A 288 11.40 -0.33 -6.15
C CYS A 288 12.63 0.55 -6.30
N ARG A 289 13.59 0.12 -7.14
CA ARG A 289 14.89 0.80 -7.29
C ARG A 289 14.81 2.04 -8.18
N HIS A 290 14.04 1.96 -9.26
CA HIS A 290 14.09 2.94 -10.36
C HIS A 290 12.74 3.65 -10.61
N GLY A 291 11.66 3.29 -9.90
CA GLY A 291 10.34 3.86 -10.14
C GLY A 291 9.94 3.75 -11.61
N PHE A 292 9.46 4.84 -12.20
CA PHE A 292 9.07 4.89 -13.61
C PHE A 292 10.21 4.66 -14.61
N ALA A 293 11.47 4.90 -14.21
CA ALA A 293 12.65 4.65 -15.05
C ALA A 293 13.07 3.17 -15.08
N GLY A 294 12.37 2.30 -14.34
CA GLY A 294 12.64 0.86 -14.31
C GLY A 294 12.29 0.16 -15.62
N THR A 295 12.72 -1.10 -15.72
CA THR A 295 12.40 -2.00 -16.84
C THR A 295 11.58 -3.17 -16.29
N VAL A 296 10.54 -3.58 -17.00
CA VAL A 296 9.76 -4.79 -16.69
C VAL A 296 9.97 -5.85 -17.76
N ILE A 297 10.01 -7.10 -17.34
CA ILE A 297 9.94 -8.27 -18.23
C ILE A 297 8.49 -8.71 -18.26
N ASP A 298 7.90 -8.70 -19.46
CA ASP A 298 6.58 -9.27 -19.69
C ASP A 298 6.73 -10.76 -19.97
N ALA A 299 6.37 -11.59 -19.00
CA ALA A 299 6.50 -13.05 -19.12
C ALA A 299 5.56 -13.64 -20.19
N VAL A 300 4.45 -12.96 -20.52
CA VAL A 300 3.48 -13.41 -21.53
C VAL A 300 3.98 -13.06 -22.92
N ARG A 301 4.50 -11.84 -23.11
CA ARG A 301 5.07 -11.38 -24.40
C ARG A 301 6.49 -11.90 -24.61
N GLY A 302 7.22 -12.24 -23.56
CA GLY A 302 8.61 -12.70 -23.62
C GLY A 302 9.62 -11.59 -23.93
N ASP A 303 9.31 -10.33 -23.63
CA ASP A 303 10.16 -9.17 -23.90
C ASP A 303 10.39 -8.30 -22.63
N ALA A 304 11.42 -7.46 -22.70
CA ALA A 304 11.72 -6.43 -21.70
C ALA A 304 11.36 -5.06 -22.26
N ARG A 305 10.72 -4.22 -21.44
CA ARG A 305 10.23 -2.91 -21.87
C ARG A 305 10.34 -1.87 -20.74
N PRO A 306 10.43 -0.54 -21.06
CA PRO A 306 10.37 0.49 -20.04
C PRO A 306 9.07 0.42 -19.24
N LEU A 307 9.17 0.48 -17.91
CA LEU A 307 8.00 0.43 -17.02
C LEU A 307 7.03 1.58 -17.29
N ALA A 308 7.54 2.79 -17.59
CA ALA A 308 6.70 3.93 -17.93
C ALA A 308 5.82 3.68 -19.16
N ASP A 309 6.37 3.03 -20.20
CA ASP A 309 5.62 2.75 -21.43
C ASP A 309 4.58 1.64 -21.21
N ASP A 310 4.94 0.61 -20.46
CA ASP A 310 4.05 -0.46 -20.07
C ASP A 310 2.88 0.05 -19.19
N LEU A 311 3.16 1.00 -18.30
CA LEU A 311 2.13 1.65 -17.50
C LEU A 311 1.21 2.53 -18.35
N ARG A 312 1.75 3.31 -19.32
CA ARG A 312 0.92 4.11 -20.24
C ARG A 312 -0.04 3.23 -21.04
N GLU A 313 0.45 2.12 -21.60
CA GLU A 313 -0.39 1.13 -22.31
C GLU A 313 -1.47 0.55 -21.37
N THR A 314 -1.11 0.24 -20.13
CA THR A 314 -2.09 -0.24 -19.13
C THR A 314 -3.16 0.82 -18.86
N LEU A 315 -2.78 2.10 -18.68
CA LEU A 315 -3.74 3.20 -18.48
C LEU A 315 -4.67 3.40 -19.69
N ASP A 316 -4.16 3.19 -20.92
CA ASP A 316 -5.00 3.23 -22.13
C ASP A 316 -6.04 2.12 -22.13
N VAL A 317 -5.61 0.90 -21.80
CA VAL A 317 -6.50 -0.29 -21.78
C VAL A 317 -7.58 -0.16 -20.70
N ILE A 318 -7.24 0.33 -19.50
CA ILE A 318 -8.21 0.45 -18.41
C ILE A 318 -9.06 1.74 -18.48
N GLY A 319 -8.73 2.69 -19.35
CA GLY A 319 -9.46 3.97 -19.48
C GLY A 319 -10.97 3.81 -19.60
N PRO A 320 -11.51 2.98 -20.53
CA PRO A 320 -12.94 2.73 -20.64
C PRO A 320 -13.57 2.14 -19.36
N HIS A 321 -12.83 1.30 -18.63
CA HIS A 321 -13.28 0.73 -17.36
C HIS A 321 -13.30 1.77 -16.24
N ALA A 322 -12.33 2.67 -16.21
CA ALA A 322 -12.29 3.81 -15.28
C ALA A 322 -13.47 4.76 -15.50
N GLN A 323 -13.86 5.01 -16.75
CA GLN A 323 -15.01 5.81 -17.09
C GLN A 323 -16.31 5.25 -16.47
N MET A 324 -16.50 3.95 -16.53
CA MET A 324 -17.67 3.29 -15.92
C MET A 324 -17.69 3.37 -14.39
N LEU A 325 -16.55 3.72 -13.77
CA LEU A 325 -16.35 3.86 -12.32
C LEU A 325 -16.24 5.31 -11.88
N ASN A 326 -16.45 6.29 -12.78
CA ASN A 326 -16.27 7.73 -12.55
C ASN A 326 -14.84 8.08 -12.07
N ALA A 327 -13.83 7.37 -12.59
CA ALA A 327 -12.43 7.45 -12.18
C ALA A 327 -11.50 8.04 -13.25
N GLU A 328 -12.02 8.63 -14.35
CA GLU A 328 -11.21 9.26 -15.40
C GLU A 328 -10.24 10.30 -14.84
N PRO A 329 -10.65 11.22 -13.91
CA PRO A 329 -9.72 12.20 -13.38
C PRO A 329 -8.54 11.56 -12.64
N ALA A 330 -8.77 10.42 -11.97
CA ALA A 330 -7.71 9.67 -11.31
C ALA A 330 -6.69 9.10 -12.32
N ILE A 331 -7.19 8.50 -13.41
CA ILE A 331 -6.34 7.92 -14.46
C ILE A 331 -5.53 9.00 -15.19
N GLU A 332 -6.13 10.16 -15.47
CA GLU A 332 -5.43 11.30 -16.08
C GLU A 332 -4.33 11.85 -15.16
N ALA A 333 -4.61 12.01 -13.86
CA ALA A 333 -3.62 12.44 -12.88
C ALA A 333 -2.45 11.45 -12.73
N LEU A 334 -2.73 10.15 -12.76
CA LEU A 334 -1.69 9.13 -12.74
C LEU A 334 -0.86 9.14 -14.02
N ARG A 335 -1.48 9.33 -15.19
CA ARG A 335 -0.79 9.48 -16.46
C ARG A 335 0.18 10.67 -16.45
N ALA A 336 -0.29 11.82 -15.99
CA ALA A 336 0.54 13.02 -15.88
C ALA A 336 1.74 12.82 -14.94
N SER A 337 1.60 12.00 -13.90
CA SER A 337 2.69 11.73 -12.96
C SER A 337 3.83 10.91 -13.55
N ILE A 338 3.62 10.16 -14.62
CA ILE A 338 4.69 9.40 -15.27
C ILE A 338 5.79 10.35 -15.78
N ASP A 339 5.42 11.50 -16.31
CA ASP A 339 6.37 12.51 -16.82
C ASP A 339 6.84 13.47 -15.73
N ALA A 340 5.98 13.81 -14.77
CA ALA A 340 6.29 14.73 -13.68
C ALA A 340 7.17 14.10 -12.58
N GLY A 341 7.22 12.77 -12.51
CA GLY A 341 7.84 12.00 -11.44
C GLY A 341 6.84 11.62 -10.33
N ASN A 342 7.20 10.58 -9.56
CA ASN A 342 6.45 10.09 -8.39
C ASN A 342 6.79 10.89 -7.12
N ASP A 343 6.20 10.50 -6.00
CA ASP A 343 6.46 11.17 -4.72
C ASP A 343 7.92 11.03 -4.26
N ALA A 344 8.63 9.95 -4.60
CA ALA A 344 10.07 9.84 -4.31
C ALA A 344 10.90 10.88 -5.07
N THR A 345 10.55 11.17 -6.32
CA THR A 345 11.16 12.26 -7.11
C THR A 345 10.92 13.61 -6.45
N TRP A 346 9.69 13.86 -5.98
CA TRP A 346 9.37 15.09 -5.26
C TRP A 346 10.17 15.22 -3.95
N LEU A 347 10.29 14.16 -3.16
CA LEU A 347 11.06 14.15 -1.91
C LEU A 347 12.54 14.46 -2.13
N ARG A 348 13.17 13.88 -3.16
CA ARG A 348 14.58 14.18 -3.50
C ARG A 348 14.76 15.61 -3.97
N ARG A 349 13.84 16.14 -4.77
CA ARG A 349 13.87 17.55 -5.19
C ARG A 349 13.72 18.47 -3.99
N THR A 350 12.77 18.21 -3.09
CA THR A 350 12.60 18.97 -1.85
C THR A 350 13.86 18.94 -0.98
N PHE A 351 14.54 17.81 -0.88
CA PHE A 351 15.81 17.72 -0.16
C PHE A 351 16.91 18.54 -0.82
N ALA A 352 17.01 18.51 -2.14
CA ALA A 352 18.01 19.29 -2.88
C ALA A 352 17.80 20.81 -2.71
N GLU A 353 16.56 21.26 -2.58
CA GLU A 353 16.17 22.66 -2.37
C GLU A 353 16.33 23.12 -0.92
N ALA A 354 15.89 22.31 0.05
CA ALA A 354 15.84 22.66 1.47
C ALA A 354 17.12 22.32 2.23
N GLY A 355 17.89 21.33 1.78
CA GLY A 355 19.19 20.95 2.35
C GLY A 355 19.14 20.06 3.59
N THR A 356 17.97 19.85 4.21
CA THR A 356 17.85 19.01 5.42
C THR A 356 16.67 18.04 5.32
N LEU A 357 16.82 16.84 5.91
CA LEU A 357 15.72 15.86 5.98
C LEU A 357 14.60 16.30 6.93
N THR A 358 14.90 17.14 7.91
CA THR A 358 13.89 17.76 8.78
C THR A 358 12.94 18.65 7.97
N ASP A 359 13.47 19.46 7.05
CA ASP A 359 12.66 20.27 6.15
C ASP A 359 11.87 19.42 5.17
N VAL A 360 12.42 18.30 4.71
CA VAL A 360 11.68 17.35 3.86
C VAL A 360 10.43 16.87 4.59
N VAL A 361 10.54 16.42 5.85
CA VAL A 361 9.39 15.95 6.64
C VAL A 361 8.40 17.10 6.92
N ARG A 362 8.90 18.32 7.16
CA ARG A 362 8.03 19.49 7.30
C ARG A 362 7.18 19.70 6.05
N HIS A 363 7.79 19.70 4.88
CA HIS A 363 7.06 19.86 3.62
C HIS A 363 6.14 18.67 3.30
N GLN A 364 6.51 17.43 3.69
CA GLN A 364 5.60 16.28 3.59
C GLN A 364 4.33 16.51 4.41
N ALA A 365 4.48 16.97 5.66
CA ALA A 365 3.36 17.24 6.54
C ALA A 365 2.47 18.40 6.03
N GLU A 366 3.09 19.49 5.54
CA GLU A 366 2.38 20.59 4.90
C GLU A 366 1.59 20.13 3.68
N ARG A 367 2.22 19.32 2.80
CA ARG A 367 1.59 18.78 1.59
C ARG A 367 0.42 17.87 1.91
N TRP A 368 0.57 16.98 2.90
CA TRP A 368 -0.52 16.10 3.32
C TRP A 368 -1.70 16.86 3.88
N ALA A 369 -1.47 17.93 4.63
CA ALA A 369 -2.53 18.73 5.26
C ALA A 369 -3.31 19.63 4.29
N THR A 370 -2.82 19.84 3.07
CA THR A 370 -3.39 20.79 2.08
C THR A 370 -3.87 20.13 0.79
N SER A 371 -3.67 18.83 0.63
CA SER A 371 -4.05 18.08 -0.58
C SER A 371 -5.48 17.59 -0.52
#